data_207ffe53a5bc0f174b3bb3bfa0d1355c
#
_entry.id   207ffe53a5bc0f174b3bb3bfa0d1355c
#
_cell.length_a   1.000
_cell.length_b   1.000
_cell.length_c   1.000
_cell.angle_alpha   90.00
_cell.angle_beta   90.00
_cell.angle_gamma   90.00
#
_symmetry.space_group_name_H-M   'P 1'
#
loop_
_entity.id
_entity.type
_entity.pdbx_description
1 polymer ?
#
loop_
_entity_poly.entity_id
_entity_poly.type
_entity_poly.pdbx_seq_one_letter_code
_entity_poly.pdbx_strand_id
1 'polypeptide(L)' 'MIETVVALIMFVGAEIKEHRLQPEGMAQCLRGKRHAERQYTPNITYKCIKSKAETEIYMGEKSIKKLILD' A
#
# COMPACT_ATOMS: atom_id res chain seq x y z
N MET A 1 -6.75 6.04 -14.25
CA MET A 1 -8.01 6.27 -13.52
C MET A 1 -7.70 6.66 -12.09
N ILE A 2 -8.35 7.68 -11.59
CA ILE A 2 -8.13 8.12 -10.19
C ILE A 2 -9.29 7.65 -9.34
N GLU A 3 -8.97 6.93 -8.26
CA GLU A 3 -9.98 6.42 -7.34
C GLU A 3 -9.44 6.36 -5.91
N THR A 4 -10.34 6.28 -4.94
CA THR A 4 -9.96 6.09 -3.55
C THR A 4 -9.67 4.62 -3.30
N VAL A 5 -8.49 4.32 -2.79
CA VAL A 5 -8.06 2.95 -2.51
C VAL A 5 -7.46 2.83 -1.12
N VAL A 6 -7.40 1.61 -0.62
CA VAL A 6 -6.61 1.29 0.57
C VAL A 6 -5.28 0.74 0.08
N ALA A 7 -4.21 1.26 0.62
CA ALA A 7 -2.86 0.85 0.23
C ALA A 7 -2.02 0.50 1.46
N LEU A 8 -1.22 -0.56 1.31
CA LEU A 8 -0.20 -0.91 2.27
C LEU A 8 1.11 -0.28 1.80
N ILE A 9 1.68 0.56 2.63
CA ILE A 9 2.90 1.30 2.29
C ILE A 9 4.07 0.81 3.14
N MET A 10 5.17 0.51 2.48
CA MET A 10 6.41 0.14 3.14
C MET A 10 7.37 1.34 3.11
N PHE A 11 7.78 1.77 4.29
CA PHE A 11 8.77 2.82 4.47
C PHE A 11 10.11 2.20 4.85
N VAL A 12 11.17 2.71 4.25
CA VAL A 12 12.54 2.44 4.68
C VAL A 12 13.10 3.77 5.19
N GLY A 13 13.27 3.87 6.51
CA GLY A 13 13.53 5.17 7.12
C GLY A 13 12.34 6.09 6.92
N ALA A 14 12.55 7.25 6.32
CA ALA A 14 11.49 8.22 6.03
C ALA A 14 10.99 8.15 4.58
N GLU A 15 11.50 7.20 3.78
CA GLU A 15 11.16 7.11 2.37
C GLU A 15 10.18 5.99 2.08
N ILE A 16 9.24 6.24 1.18
CA ILE A 16 8.34 5.22 0.67
C ILE A 16 9.08 4.39 -0.36
N LYS A 17 9.24 3.09 -0.07
CA LYS A 17 9.88 2.16 -1.00
C LYS A 17 8.89 1.38 -1.84
N GLU A 18 7.72 1.09 -1.30
CA GLU A 18 6.74 0.28 -1.98
C GLU A 18 5.34 0.63 -1.51
N HIS A 19 4.37 0.52 -2.42
CA HIS A 19 2.97 0.62 -2.07
C HIS A 19 2.21 -0.48 -2.81
N ARG A 20 1.27 -1.12 -2.12
CA ARG A 20 0.47 -2.19 -2.69
C ARG A 20 -1.01 -1.90 -2.53
N LEU A 21 -1.75 -2.09 -3.61
CA LEU A 21 -3.19 -1.96 -3.59
C LEU A 21 -3.80 -3.10 -2.77
N GLN A 22 -4.75 -2.74 -1.90
CA GLN A 22 -5.48 -3.70 -1.08
C GLN A 22 -6.95 -3.70 -1.54
N PRO A 23 -7.31 -4.55 -2.52
CA PRO A 23 -8.65 -4.49 -3.12
C PRO A 23 -9.78 -4.88 -2.16
N GLU A 24 -9.48 -5.67 -1.14
CA GLU A 24 -10.46 -6.06 -0.13
C GLU A 24 -10.60 -5.07 1.01
N GLY A 25 -9.84 -3.98 0.97
CA GLY A 25 -9.97 -2.89 1.90
C GLY A 25 -9.04 -2.96 3.11
N MET A 26 -9.41 -2.21 4.16
CA MET A 26 -8.53 -2.00 5.31
C MET A 26 -8.25 -3.27 6.11
N ALA A 27 -9.22 -4.18 6.20
CA ALA A 27 -9.02 -5.44 6.93
C ALA A 27 -7.92 -6.29 6.30
N GLN A 28 -7.90 -6.36 4.97
CA GLN A 28 -6.84 -7.06 4.24
C GLN A 28 -5.49 -6.38 4.48
N CYS A 29 -5.47 -5.05 4.42
CA CYS A 29 -4.26 -4.27 4.64
C CYS A 29 -3.68 -4.52 6.03
N LEU A 30 -4.51 -4.50 7.07
CA LEU A 30 -4.05 -4.74 8.43
C LEU A 30 -3.52 -6.16 8.63
N ARG A 31 -4.11 -7.15 7.99
CA ARG A 31 -3.59 -8.52 8.02
C ARG A 31 -2.23 -8.62 7.37
N GLY A 32 -2.07 -8.01 6.20
CA GLY A 32 -0.79 -7.96 5.50
C GLY A 32 0.27 -7.24 6.31
N LYS A 33 -0.11 -6.13 6.94
CA LYS A 33 0.77 -5.38 7.83
C LYS A 33 1.28 -6.22 8.99
N ARG A 34 0.40 -7.00 9.65
CA ARG A 34 0.78 -7.89 10.74
C ARG A 34 1.77 -8.95 10.28
N HIS A 35 1.54 -9.56 9.12
CA HIS A 35 2.47 -10.54 8.56
C HIS A 35 3.84 -9.93 8.31
N ALA A 36 3.87 -8.74 7.73
CA ALA A 36 5.12 -8.06 7.43
C ALA A 36 5.87 -7.67 8.71
N GLU A 37 5.16 -7.19 9.73
CA GLU A 37 5.78 -6.78 11.00
C GLU A 37 6.33 -7.94 11.82
N ARG A 38 5.86 -9.17 11.60
CA ARG A 38 6.41 -10.36 12.25
C ARG A 38 7.82 -10.65 11.80
N GLN A 39 8.19 -10.22 10.62
CA GLN A 39 9.55 -10.32 10.11
C GLN A 39 10.28 -9.04 10.54
N TYR A 40 10.83 -9.04 11.73
CA TYR A 40 11.50 -7.85 12.25
C TYR A 40 12.67 -7.47 11.34
N THR A 41 12.58 -6.27 10.78
CA THR A 41 13.63 -5.68 9.97
C THR A 41 13.84 -4.25 10.43
N PRO A 42 15.06 -3.87 10.88
CA PRO A 42 15.31 -2.50 11.32
C PRO A 42 15.04 -1.49 10.20
N ASN A 43 14.53 -0.33 10.59
CA ASN A 43 14.25 0.80 9.71
C ASN A 43 13.11 0.60 8.71
N ILE A 44 12.42 -0.54 8.74
CA ILE A 44 11.26 -0.77 7.88
C ILE A 44 9.98 -0.59 8.70
N THR A 45 9.08 0.25 8.19
CA THR A 45 7.80 0.53 8.80
C THR A 45 6.70 0.32 7.78
N TYR A 46 5.57 -0.20 8.22
CA TYR A 46 4.42 -0.42 7.37
C TYR A 46 3.25 0.43 7.83
N LYS A 47 2.51 0.98 6.88
CA LYS A 47 1.29 1.75 7.16
C LYS A 47 0.18 1.35 6.21
N CYS A 48 -1.04 1.31 6.75
CA CYS A 48 -2.25 1.19 5.95
C CYS A 48 -2.89 2.54 5.84
N ILE A 49 -3.11 2.99 4.61
CA ILE A 49 -3.76 4.28 4.36
C ILE A 49 -4.94 4.12 3.41
N LYS A 50 -5.88 5.03 3.50
CA LYS A 50 -6.96 5.18 2.53
C LYS A 50 -6.76 6.54 1.86
N SER A 51 -6.52 6.52 0.56
CA SER A 51 -6.18 7.73 -0.18
C SER A 51 -6.56 7.59 -1.64
N LYS A 52 -6.58 8.70 -2.34
CA LYS A 52 -6.75 8.69 -3.79
C LYS A 52 -5.46 8.20 -4.44
N ALA A 53 -5.63 7.47 -5.52
CA ALA A 53 -4.50 6.98 -6.29
C ALA A 53 -4.85 6.91 -7.76
N GLU A 54 -3.88 7.14 -8.61
CA GLU A 54 -3.99 6.84 -10.02
C GLU A 54 -3.72 5.35 -10.20
N THR A 55 -4.71 4.62 -10.72
CA THR A 55 -4.60 3.18 -10.90
C THR A 55 -4.57 2.82 -12.38
N GLU A 56 -4.02 1.66 -12.69
CA GLU A 56 -4.03 1.11 -14.02
C GLU A 56 -4.27 -0.39 -13.95
N ILE A 57 -4.78 -0.93 -15.06
CA ILE A 57 -4.97 -2.37 -15.19
C ILE A 57 -3.94 -2.86 -16.21
N TYR A 58 -3.12 -3.81 -15.77
CA TYR A 58 -2.11 -4.43 -16.59
C TYR A 58 -2.22 -5.94 -16.48
N MET A 59 -2.40 -6.62 -17.61
CA MET A 59 -2.57 -8.08 -17.68
C MET A 59 -3.68 -8.60 -16.76
N GLY A 60 -4.77 -7.83 -16.64
CA GLY A 60 -5.92 -8.22 -15.81
C GLY A 60 -5.78 -7.88 -14.34
N GLU A 61 -4.67 -7.33 -13.92
CA GLU A 61 -4.46 -6.93 -12.53
C GLU A 61 -4.47 -5.42 -12.37
N LYS A 62 -5.19 -4.96 -11.37
CA LYS A 62 -5.21 -3.54 -11.02
C LYS A 62 -4.02 -3.23 -10.10
N SER A 63 -3.29 -2.18 -10.43
CA SER A 63 -2.17 -1.74 -9.62
C SER A 63 -2.18 -0.23 -9.46
N ILE A 64 -1.47 0.25 -8.45
CA ILE A 64 -1.32 1.69 -8.22
C ILE A 64 -0.18 2.20 -9.08
N LYS A 65 -0.53 3.12 -9.98
CA LYS A 65 0.48 3.81 -10.79
C LYS A 65 1.12 4.94 -10.00
N LYS A 66 0.31 5.67 -9.24
CA LYS A 66 0.77 6.80 -8.45
C LYS A 66 -0.18 7.06 -7.29
N LEU A 67 0.36 7.24 -6.08
CA LEU A 67 -0.42 7.67 -4.94
C LEU A 67 -0.55 9.19 -4.95
N ILE A 68 -1.78 9.65 -4.69
CA ILE A 68 -2.07 11.06 -4.54
C ILE A 68 -2.22 11.31 -3.05
N LEU A 69 -1.16 11.78 -2.44
CA LEU A 69 -1.13 12.08 -1.01
C LEU A 69 -1.42 13.57 -0.81
N ASP A 70 -2.42 13.85 0.00
CA ASP A 70 -2.77 15.23 0.36
C ASP A 70 -1.93 15.71 1.55
#